data_9ecdcfc634490061bef26af75bf64ecc
#
_entry.id   9ecdcfc634490061bef26af75bf64ecc
#
_cell.length_a   1.000
_cell.length_b   1.000
_cell.length_c   1.000
_cell.angle_alpha   90.00
_cell.angle_beta   90.00
_cell.angle_gamma   90.00
#
_symmetry.space_group_name_H-M   'P 1'
#
loop_
_entity.id
_entity.type
_entity.pdbx_description
1 polymer ?
#
loop_
_entity_poly.entity_id
_entity_poly.type
_entity_poly.pdbx_seq_one_letter_code
_entity_poly.pdbx_strand_id
1 'polypeptide(L)'
;MPTGKRKVFSSSKVVAFSSSNLKRGTYKSTKTKRLEKYDSSYELRRFIALDASPLVKTWTKNHGLKLQYRMLGKKHRYYPDILVVYCDGRKFVEEVKGRVWNRLAFGLKNLAAVSYCASHKMKYRIIFKEQLELVI
;
A
#
# COMPACT_ATOMS: atom_id res chain seq x y z
N MET A 1 -16.12 -16.71 12.35
CA MET A 1 -16.14 -16.31 12.32
C MET A 1 -16.38 -16.43 12.06
N PRO A 2 -16.00 -16.65 11.28
CA PRO A 2 -15.93 -16.51 10.85
C PRO A 2 -15.85 -16.68 10.38
N THR A 3 -15.38 -16.85 9.74
CA THR A 3 -15.21 -16.61 9.36
C THR A 3 -15.23 -16.27 9.38
N GLY A 4 -14.99 -16.51 9.08
CA GLY A 4 -14.84 -15.86 8.99
C GLY A 4 -14.78 -15.57 9.34
N LYS A 5 -14.51 -15.28 9.50
CA LYS A 5 -14.30 -14.75 9.97
C LYS A 5 -13.97 -14.14 10.63
N ARG A 6 -13.51 -13.83 10.69
CA ARG A 6 -13.03 -13.25 11.27
C ARG A 6 -12.62 -12.63 11.87
N LYS A 7 -12.05 -12.34 12.01
CA LYS A 7 -11.53 -11.82 12.56
C LYS A 7 -10.88 -11.27 12.79
N VAL A 8 -10.13 -10.84 12.45
CA VAL A 8 -9.39 -10.54 12.73
C VAL A 8 -8.84 -10.18 13.48
N PHE A 9 -8.06 -9.94 13.92
CA PHE A 9 -7.51 -9.89 14.57
C PHE A 9 -6.96 -9.47 15.51
N SER A 10 -6.76 -9.23 16.01
CA SER A 10 -6.32 -9.20 16.74
C SER A 10 -5.53 -9.43 17.17
N SER A 11 -5.38 -9.18 17.66
CA SER A 11 -4.50 -9.54 17.99
C SER A 11 -3.60 -9.81 17.41
N SER A 12 -3.07 -9.67 17.71
CA SER A 12 -2.48 -10.11 16.84
C SER A 12 -2.92 -11.30 16.31
N LYS A 13 -3.84 -11.30 16.07
CA LYS A 13 -4.38 -12.41 15.41
C LYS A 13 -3.68 -12.67 14.11
N VAL A 14 -3.19 -13.83 13.96
CA VAL A 14 -2.61 -14.25 12.69
C VAL A 14 -3.74 -14.38 11.68
N VAL A 15 -3.59 -13.71 10.56
CA VAL A 15 -4.55 -13.81 9.48
C VAL A 15 -3.99 -14.75 8.44
N ALA A 16 -4.69 -15.86 8.22
CA ALA A 16 -4.30 -16.84 7.20
C ALA A 16 -5.00 -16.52 5.90
N PHE A 17 -4.27 -16.59 4.80
CA PHE A 17 -4.81 -16.34 3.47
C PHE A 17 -4.61 -17.55 2.60
N SER A 18 -5.62 -17.89 1.83
CA SER A 18 -5.45 -18.90 0.78
C SER A 18 -4.77 -18.22 -0.42
N SER A 19 -4.10 -19.03 -1.22
CA SER A 19 -3.38 -18.52 -2.39
C SER A 19 -4.30 -17.85 -3.42
N SER A 20 -5.56 -18.22 -3.43
CA SER A 20 -6.54 -17.66 -4.37
C SER A 20 -7.15 -16.36 -3.89
N ASN A 21 -6.82 -15.91 -2.67
CA ASN A 21 -7.54 -14.81 -2.07
C ASN A 21 -6.86 -13.47 -2.29
N LEU A 22 -7.35 -12.75 -3.28
CA LEU A 22 -7.16 -11.32 -3.38
C LEU A 22 -8.39 -10.67 -2.77
N LYS A 23 -8.58 -10.92 -1.49
CA LYS A 23 -9.79 -10.46 -0.81
C LYS A 23 -9.74 -8.97 -0.58
N ARG A 24 -10.87 -8.37 -0.76
CA ARG A 24 -11.10 -6.98 -0.40
C ARG A 24 -11.72 -6.92 0.98
N GLY A 25 -11.44 -5.85 1.68
CA GLY A 25 -12.01 -5.66 3.00
C GLY A 25 -11.59 -4.35 3.60
N THR A 26 -11.85 -4.25 4.91
CA THR A 26 -11.53 -3.06 5.67
C THR A 26 -10.71 -3.47 6.90
N TYR A 27 -9.64 -2.73 7.15
CA TYR A 27 -8.75 -2.96 8.27
C TYR A 27 -8.71 -1.72 9.14
N LYS A 28 -8.89 -1.88 10.44
CA LYS A 28 -8.73 -0.77 11.38
C LYS A 28 -7.30 -0.75 11.87
N SER A 29 -6.59 0.32 11.56
CA SER A 29 -5.21 0.48 11.99
C SER A 29 -5.14 0.59 13.51
N THR A 30 -4.25 -0.19 14.12
CA THR A 30 -3.99 -0.08 15.55
C THR A 30 -3.23 1.18 15.87
N LYS A 31 -2.46 1.69 14.92
CA LYS A 31 -1.62 2.88 15.08
C LYS A 31 -2.42 4.17 14.87
N THR A 32 -3.18 4.26 13.77
CA THR A 32 -3.87 5.50 13.39
C THR A 32 -5.33 5.52 13.82
N LYS A 33 -5.90 4.36 14.15
CA LYS A 33 -7.31 4.17 14.51
C LYS A 33 -8.26 4.40 13.34
N ARG A 34 -7.75 4.62 12.14
CA ARG A 34 -8.58 4.81 10.94
C ARG A 34 -8.92 3.48 10.30
N LEU A 35 -10.04 3.46 9.59
CA LEU A 35 -10.43 2.34 8.75
C LEU A 35 -9.82 2.54 7.37
N GLU A 36 -9.10 1.54 6.89
CA GLU A 36 -8.43 1.57 5.59
C GLU A 36 -8.93 0.40 4.77
N LYS A 37 -9.29 0.68 3.52
CA LYS A 37 -9.74 -0.37 2.61
C LYS A 37 -8.54 -1.04 1.97
N TYR A 38 -8.58 -2.35 1.87
CA TYR A 38 -7.56 -3.08 1.12
C TYR A 38 -8.25 -3.83 -0.03
N ASP A 39 -7.56 -3.89 -1.16
CA ASP A 39 -8.06 -4.54 -2.36
C ASP A 39 -7.40 -5.90 -2.58
N SER A 40 -6.45 -6.26 -1.75
CA SER A 40 -5.78 -7.55 -1.84
C SER A 40 -5.22 -7.95 -0.47
N SER A 41 -4.94 -9.24 -0.32
CA SER A 41 -4.30 -9.75 0.89
C SER A 41 -2.89 -9.17 1.06
N TYR A 42 -2.22 -8.81 -0.04
CA TYR A 42 -0.90 -8.18 0.04
C TYR A 42 -0.98 -6.82 0.69
N GLU A 43 -1.97 -6.02 0.33
CA GLU A 43 -2.18 -4.72 0.96
C GLU A 43 -2.46 -4.88 2.45
N LEU A 44 -3.31 -5.83 2.82
CA LEU A 44 -3.59 -6.07 4.24
C LEU A 44 -2.33 -6.45 5.01
N ARG A 45 -1.51 -7.32 4.44
CA ARG A 45 -0.24 -7.69 5.07
C ARG A 45 0.67 -6.48 5.24
N ARG A 46 0.70 -5.59 4.24
CA ARG A 46 1.50 -4.36 4.34
C ARG A 46 0.96 -3.44 5.43
N PHE A 47 -0.36 -3.28 5.53
CA PHE A 47 -0.98 -2.47 6.58
C PHE A 47 -0.57 -2.96 7.97
N ILE A 48 -0.62 -4.27 8.17
CA ILE A 48 -0.25 -4.88 9.47
C ILE A 48 1.23 -4.63 9.76
N ALA A 49 2.09 -4.75 8.76
CA ALA A 49 3.52 -4.50 8.93
C ALA A 49 3.80 -3.03 9.30
N LEU A 50 3.11 -2.10 8.67
CA LEU A 50 3.27 -0.67 8.97
C LEU A 50 2.81 -0.36 10.39
N ASP A 51 1.71 -0.97 10.83
CA ASP A 51 1.25 -0.78 12.20
C ASP A 51 2.24 -1.34 13.22
N ALA A 52 2.91 -2.44 12.89
CA ALA A 52 3.84 -3.08 13.80
C ALA A 52 5.18 -2.34 13.92
N SER A 53 5.49 -1.46 12.98
CA SER A 53 6.79 -0.78 12.96
C SER A 53 6.80 0.44 13.88
N PRO A 54 7.70 0.49 14.87
CA PRO A 54 7.83 1.68 15.71
C PRO A 54 8.43 2.88 14.97
N LEU A 55 9.02 2.66 13.80
CA LEU A 55 9.60 3.74 12.99
C LEU A 55 8.53 4.50 12.19
N VAL A 56 7.40 3.88 11.96
CA VAL A 56 6.30 4.48 11.19
C VAL A 56 5.43 5.30 12.14
N LYS A 57 5.29 6.59 11.81
CA LYS A 57 4.44 7.48 12.58
C LYS A 57 2.97 7.31 12.19
N THR A 58 2.69 7.35 10.89
CA THR A 58 1.33 7.20 10.37
C THR A 58 1.38 6.72 8.93
N TRP A 59 0.27 6.19 8.47
CA TRP A 59 0.12 5.78 7.09
C TRP A 59 -1.36 5.83 6.72
N THR A 60 -1.64 5.95 5.42
CA THR A 60 -3.01 5.89 4.95
C THR A 60 -3.07 5.49 3.49
N LYS A 61 -4.11 4.78 3.12
CA LYS A 61 -4.45 4.54 1.73
C LYS A 61 -5.28 5.70 1.17
N ASN A 62 -5.98 6.41 2.03
CA ASN A 62 -6.83 7.54 1.65
C ASN A 62 -6.02 8.85 1.67
N HIS A 63 -4.98 8.91 0.85
CA HIS A 63 -4.04 10.03 0.82
C HIS A 63 -4.41 11.13 -0.16
N GLY A 64 -5.37 10.89 -1.04
CA GLY A 64 -5.82 11.89 -2.01
C GLY A 64 -4.89 12.16 -3.18
N LEU A 65 -3.78 11.43 -3.31
CA LEU A 65 -2.83 11.64 -4.39
C LEU A 65 -3.40 11.10 -5.71
N LYS A 66 -3.42 11.94 -6.73
CA LYS A 66 -3.90 11.57 -8.07
C LYS A 66 -2.82 11.95 -9.06
N LEU A 67 -2.19 10.94 -9.64
CA LEU A 67 -1.11 11.13 -10.60
C LEU A 67 -1.64 10.87 -12.00
N GLN A 68 -0.89 11.28 -12.99
CA GLN A 68 -1.25 11.07 -14.40
C GLN A 68 -0.04 10.60 -15.18
N TYR A 69 -0.28 9.73 -16.14
CA TYR A 69 0.71 9.32 -17.12
C TYR A 69 0.05 9.19 -18.47
N ARG A 70 0.84 9.22 -19.52
CA ARG A 70 0.35 8.99 -20.88
C ARG A 70 0.83 7.64 -21.37
N MET A 71 -0.10 6.92 -21.98
CA MET A 71 0.21 5.64 -22.60
C MET A 71 -0.54 5.55 -23.92
N LEU A 72 0.19 5.31 -25.00
CA LEU A 72 -0.36 5.21 -26.35
C LEU A 72 -1.22 6.43 -26.71
N GLY A 73 -0.74 7.61 -26.37
CA GLY A 73 -1.39 8.87 -26.67
C GLY A 73 -2.56 9.24 -25.81
N LYS A 74 -2.89 8.42 -24.83
CA LYS A 74 -4.03 8.67 -23.92
C LYS A 74 -3.55 8.98 -22.52
N LYS A 75 -4.29 9.86 -21.85
CA LYS A 75 -4.05 10.23 -20.47
C LYS A 75 -4.70 9.21 -19.57
N HIS A 76 -3.95 8.74 -18.56
CA HIS A 76 -4.43 7.80 -17.56
C HIS A 76 -4.20 8.36 -16.18
N ARG A 77 -5.07 8.01 -15.25
CA ARG A 77 -4.90 8.34 -13.84
C ARG A 77 -4.21 7.20 -13.13
N TYR A 78 -3.47 7.55 -12.10
CA TYR A 78 -2.80 6.58 -11.24
C TYR A 78 -2.95 7.00 -9.80
N TYR A 79 -3.47 6.11 -8.98
CA TYR A 79 -3.65 6.32 -7.54
C TYR A 79 -2.71 5.35 -6.84
N PRO A 80 -1.58 5.84 -6.31
CA PRO A 80 -0.67 4.97 -5.54
C PRO A 80 -1.38 4.37 -4.34
N ASP A 81 -0.85 3.26 -3.82
CA ASP A 81 -1.56 2.54 -2.77
C ASP A 81 -1.51 3.24 -1.41
N ILE A 82 -0.32 3.59 -0.93
CA ILE A 82 -0.18 4.00 0.46
C ILE A 82 0.76 5.20 0.56
N LEU A 83 0.43 6.13 1.45
CA LEU A 83 1.37 7.18 1.89
C LEU A 83 1.82 6.83 3.31
N VAL A 84 3.14 6.73 3.51
CA VAL A 84 3.74 6.38 4.79
C VAL A 84 4.57 7.55 5.28
N VAL A 85 4.36 7.93 6.53
CA VAL A 85 5.14 8.99 7.19
C VAL A 85 5.90 8.36 8.35
N TYR A 86 7.21 8.49 8.33
CA TYR A 86 8.07 7.98 9.38
C TYR A 86 8.23 8.99 10.52
N CYS A 87 8.63 8.49 11.68
CA CYS A 87 8.81 9.35 12.86
C CYS A 87 9.87 10.43 12.66
N ASP A 88 10.84 10.18 11.77
CA ASP A 88 11.88 11.17 11.45
C ASP A 88 11.45 12.18 10.38
N GLY A 89 10.20 12.12 9.93
CA GLY A 89 9.64 13.04 8.96
C GLY A 89 9.73 12.61 7.51
N ARG A 90 10.46 11.52 7.20
CA ARG A 90 10.50 11.01 5.82
C ARG A 90 9.13 10.54 5.39
N LYS A 91 8.80 10.80 4.13
CA LYS A 91 7.53 10.38 3.54
C LYS A 91 7.78 9.50 2.32
N PHE A 92 7.09 8.39 2.27
CA PHE A 92 7.16 7.47 1.15
C PHE A 92 5.77 7.22 0.59
N VAL A 93 5.70 7.23 -0.74
CA VAL A 93 4.52 6.78 -1.46
C VAL A 93 4.82 5.36 -1.92
N GLU A 94 3.97 4.42 -1.55
CA GLU A 94 4.20 3.01 -1.82
C GLU A 94 3.18 2.43 -2.78
N GLU A 95 3.66 1.58 -3.66
CA GLU A 95 2.83 0.72 -4.49
C GLU A 95 3.08 -0.72 -4.07
N VAL A 96 2.03 -1.42 -3.68
CA VAL A 96 2.11 -2.82 -3.28
C VAL A 96 1.86 -3.68 -4.51
N LYS A 97 2.79 -4.58 -4.83
CA LYS A 97 2.73 -5.38 -6.05
C LYS A 97 2.93 -6.85 -5.77
N GLY A 98 1.95 -7.66 -6.15
CA GLY A 98 2.14 -9.10 -6.21
C GLY A 98 2.75 -9.51 -7.54
N ARG A 99 2.26 -8.93 -8.63
CA ARG A 99 2.63 -9.32 -9.98
C ARG A 99 2.48 -8.14 -10.94
N VAL A 100 3.38 -8.05 -11.89
CA VAL A 100 3.31 -7.02 -12.93
C VAL A 100 2.62 -7.61 -14.15
N TRP A 101 1.42 -7.11 -14.46
CA TRP A 101 0.65 -7.57 -15.61
C TRP A 101 0.96 -6.79 -16.89
N ASN A 102 1.00 -5.47 -16.78
CA ASN A 102 1.25 -4.59 -17.92
C ASN A 102 2.56 -3.83 -17.67
N ARG A 103 3.63 -4.28 -18.29
CA ARG A 103 4.96 -3.72 -18.06
C ARG A 103 5.07 -2.26 -18.51
N LEU A 104 4.43 -1.90 -19.62
CA LEU A 104 4.46 -0.53 -20.08
C LEU A 104 3.77 0.40 -19.09
N ALA A 105 2.55 0.07 -18.68
CA ALA A 105 1.81 0.87 -17.73
C ALA A 105 2.55 0.94 -16.39
N PHE A 106 3.12 -0.17 -15.94
CA PHE A 106 3.89 -0.22 -14.68
C PHE A 106 5.05 0.75 -14.72
N GLY A 107 5.84 0.73 -15.80
CA GLY A 107 6.98 1.64 -15.94
C GLY A 107 6.55 3.11 -16.00
N LEU A 108 5.50 3.40 -16.74
CA LEU A 108 5.00 4.78 -16.87
C LEU A 108 4.43 5.31 -15.54
N LYS A 109 3.73 4.47 -14.80
CA LYS A 109 3.25 4.83 -13.47
C LYS A 109 4.40 5.15 -12.53
N ASN A 110 5.45 4.33 -12.57
CA ASN A 110 6.63 4.53 -11.72
C ASN A 110 7.32 5.84 -12.04
N LEU A 111 7.49 6.16 -13.32
CA LEU A 111 8.09 7.43 -13.71
C LEU A 111 7.27 8.62 -13.22
N ALA A 112 5.95 8.55 -13.38
CA ALA A 112 5.07 9.62 -12.92
C ALA A 112 5.17 9.79 -11.40
N ALA A 113 5.20 8.68 -10.66
CA ALA A 113 5.26 8.72 -9.21
C ALA A 113 6.61 9.24 -8.71
N VAL A 114 7.71 8.79 -9.30
CA VAL A 114 9.05 9.28 -8.95
C VAL A 114 9.13 10.79 -9.15
N SER A 115 8.66 11.27 -10.29
CA SER A 115 8.69 12.69 -10.62
C SER A 115 7.83 13.51 -9.64
N TYR A 116 6.63 13.04 -9.37
CA TYR A 116 5.74 13.72 -8.43
C TYR A 116 6.36 13.78 -7.03
N CYS A 117 6.85 12.66 -6.55
CA CYS A 117 7.43 12.58 -5.21
C CYS A 117 8.66 13.47 -5.07
N ALA A 118 9.52 13.51 -6.10
CA ALA A 118 10.72 14.34 -6.07
C ALA A 118 10.37 15.82 -5.88
N SER A 119 9.29 16.29 -6.52
CA SER A 119 8.88 17.69 -6.42
C SER A 119 8.09 18.00 -5.14
N HIS A 120 7.73 16.99 -4.37
CA HIS A 120 6.94 17.13 -3.14
C HIS A 120 7.68 16.66 -1.90
N LYS A 121 9.00 16.51 -1.97
CA LYS A 121 9.85 16.10 -0.85
C LYS A 121 9.44 14.74 -0.29
N MET A 122 9.09 13.83 -1.19
CA MET A 122 8.73 12.46 -0.87
C MET A 122 9.55 11.52 -1.73
N LYS A 123 9.54 10.25 -1.38
CA LYS A 123 10.14 9.19 -2.19
C LYS A 123 9.08 8.17 -2.55
N TYR A 124 9.23 7.59 -3.73
CA TYR A 124 8.36 6.54 -4.22
C TYR A 124 9.09 5.21 -4.14
N ARG A 125 8.38 4.17 -3.71
CA ARG A 125 8.94 2.82 -3.74
C ARG A 125 7.86 1.79 -4.01
N ILE A 126 8.28 0.67 -4.58
CA ILE A 126 7.43 -0.47 -4.85
C ILE A 126 7.74 -1.53 -3.82
N ILE A 127 6.70 -2.06 -3.20
CA ILE A 127 6.83 -3.13 -2.22
C ILE A 127 6.26 -4.39 -2.86
N PHE A 128 7.14 -5.30 -3.26
CA PHE A 128 6.71 -6.57 -3.83
C PHE A 128 6.27 -7.54 -2.73
N LYS A 129 5.49 -8.53 -3.11
CA LYS A 129 4.90 -9.48 -2.16
C LYS A 129 5.93 -10.17 -1.26
N GLU A 130 7.17 -10.29 -1.72
CA GLU A 130 8.25 -10.90 -0.93
C GLU A 130 8.84 -9.96 0.11
N GLN A 131 8.47 -8.67 0.07
CA GLN A 131 9.07 -7.62 0.87
C GLN A 131 8.09 -6.96 1.85
N LEU A 132 6.84 -7.42 1.88
CA LEU A 132 5.76 -6.73 2.59
C LEU A 132 6.08 -6.47 4.07
N GLU A 133 6.75 -7.40 4.72
CA GLU A 133 7.12 -7.30 6.13
C GLU A 133 8.57 -6.88 6.36
N LEU A 134 9.37 -6.81 5.31
CA LEU A 134 10.82 -6.58 5.43
C LEU A 134 11.21 -5.11 5.30
N VAL A 135 10.47 -4.37 4.49
CA VAL A 135 10.80 -2.96 4.20
C VAL A 135 10.08 -2.08 5.20
N ILE A 136 10.84 -1.50 6.10
CA ILE A 136 10.30 -0.60 7.14
C ILE A 136 11.07 0.71 7.13
#